data_6771ddc287c7671886ca955423ac4c1e
#
_entry.id   6771ddc287c7671886ca955423ac4c1e
#
_cell.length_a   1.000
_cell.length_b   1.000
_cell.length_c   1.000
_cell.angle_alpha   90.00
_cell.angle_beta   90.00
_cell.angle_gamma   90.00
#
_symmetry.space_group_name_H-M   'P 1'
#
loop_
_entity.id
_entity.type
_entity.pdbx_description
1 polymer ?
#
loop_
_entity_poly.entity_id
_entity_poly.type
_entity_poly.pdbx_seq_one_letter_code
_entity_poly.pdbx_strand_id
1 'polypeptide(L)'
;HKAIRRQRQMCIRDSLYLAAAGVGHIGLVDGDVVDMSNLQRQIIHTTARVGAPKVESAATAIRALNPDVTVDTYYELVDASNIAGLIEPYDLVIDATDNFAAKFLINDACVLAGKPYIHAGVVGFAGQVMTVIPGEGPCYRCIFRDLPAAGEIPTCKEAGVLGAVVGVIGSLEATEAVKLIAGVGEPLVARMLTVDALTMNIRRVPLPKHVPDCPV
;
A
#
# COMPACT_ATOMS: atom_id res chain seq x y z
N HIS A 1 13.43 -4.42 -11.71
CA HIS A 1 13.10 -4.05 -10.32
C HIS A 1 11.94 -4.91 -9.82
N LYS A 2 11.97 -5.28 -8.56
CA LYS A 2 10.99 -6.12 -7.90
C LYS A 2 10.25 -5.29 -6.84
N ALA A 3 8.93 -5.24 -6.91
CA ALA A 3 8.10 -4.62 -5.90
C ALA A 3 7.16 -5.65 -5.30
N ILE A 4 7.10 -5.72 -3.96
CA ILE A 4 6.09 -6.49 -3.26
C ILE A 4 4.94 -5.58 -2.87
N ARG A 5 3.74 -6.11 -3.05
CA ARG A 5 2.52 -5.46 -2.64
C ARG A 5 1.71 -6.35 -1.72
N ARG A 6 1.31 -5.82 -0.56
CA ARG A 6 0.35 -6.43 0.32
C ARG A 6 -1.05 -5.87 0.06
N GLN A 7 -2.01 -6.77 -0.15
CA GLN A 7 -3.40 -6.44 -0.34
C GLN A 7 -4.24 -6.86 0.88
N ARG A 8 -4.77 -5.91 1.61
CA ARG A 8 -6.03 -6.00 2.33
C ARG A 8 -6.82 -4.73 2.04
N GLN A 9 -7.77 -4.85 1.11
CA GLN A 9 -8.95 -3.99 0.89
C GLN A 9 -8.80 -2.56 0.34
N MET A 10 -7.66 -1.89 0.15
CA MET A 10 -7.72 -0.49 -0.26
C MET A 10 -7.18 -0.11 -1.64
N CYS A 11 -5.99 -0.45 -2.05
CA CYS A 11 -5.41 0.12 -3.28
C CYS A 11 -5.04 -0.94 -4.31
N ILE A 12 -5.92 -1.20 -5.25
CA ILE A 12 -5.75 -2.18 -6.34
C ILE A 12 -5.29 -1.51 -7.64
N ARG A 13 -5.49 -0.20 -7.78
CA ARG A 13 -5.05 0.55 -8.96
C ARG A 13 -3.54 0.63 -9.10
N ASP A 14 -2.81 0.71 -8.01
CA ASP A 14 -1.35 0.75 -8.02
C ASP A 14 -0.75 -0.44 -8.77
N SER A 15 -1.22 -1.70 -8.55
CA SER A 15 -0.71 -2.88 -9.27
C SER A 15 -0.91 -2.79 -10.78
N LEU A 16 -2.07 -2.29 -11.24
CA LEU A 16 -2.31 -2.10 -12.66
C LEU A 16 -1.39 -1.04 -13.24
N TYR A 17 -1.19 0.09 -12.54
CA TYR A 17 -0.27 1.13 -12.99
C TYR A 17 1.20 0.69 -12.94
N LEU A 18 1.60 -0.09 -11.93
CA LEU A 18 2.94 -0.67 -11.86
C LEU A 18 3.20 -1.64 -13.01
N ALA A 19 2.23 -2.50 -13.31
CA ALA A 19 2.30 -3.41 -14.45
C ALA A 19 2.35 -2.66 -15.79
N ALA A 20 1.49 -1.64 -15.96
CA ALA A 20 1.49 -0.80 -17.14
C ALA A 20 2.80 0.00 -17.31
N ALA A 21 3.40 0.44 -16.21
CA ALA A 21 4.70 1.11 -16.21
C ALA A 21 5.90 0.17 -16.43
N GLY A 22 5.67 -1.14 -16.52
CA GLY A 22 6.72 -2.12 -16.80
C GLY A 22 7.57 -2.49 -15.59
N VAL A 23 7.01 -2.45 -14.37
CA VAL A 23 7.68 -3.04 -13.20
C VAL A 23 7.77 -4.54 -13.42
N GLY A 24 8.99 -5.05 -13.60
CA GLY A 24 9.23 -6.39 -14.15
C GLY A 24 8.80 -7.54 -13.24
N HIS A 25 8.71 -7.32 -11.91
CA HIS A 25 8.32 -8.35 -10.96
C HIS A 25 7.45 -7.77 -9.84
N ILE A 26 6.26 -8.33 -9.65
CA ILE A 26 5.28 -7.89 -8.64
C ILE A 26 4.89 -9.07 -7.76
N GLY A 27 5.09 -8.94 -6.44
CA GLY A 27 4.56 -9.87 -5.44
C GLY A 27 3.21 -9.39 -4.90
N LEU A 28 2.23 -10.26 -4.83
CA LEU A 28 0.89 -10.01 -4.28
C LEU A 28 0.65 -10.87 -3.05
N VAL A 29 0.38 -10.24 -1.91
CA VAL A 29 0.10 -10.96 -0.65
C VAL A 29 -1.29 -10.57 -0.15
N ASP A 30 -2.21 -11.52 -0.07
CA ASP A 30 -3.58 -11.34 0.47
C ASP A 30 -4.20 -12.70 0.81
N GLY A 31 -4.71 -12.86 2.02
CA GLY A 31 -5.37 -14.09 2.47
C GLY A 31 -6.87 -14.13 2.21
N ASP A 32 -7.45 -13.13 1.53
CA ASP A 32 -8.89 -13.04 1.30
C ASP A 32 -9.31 -13.54 -0.09
N VAL A 33 -10.61 -13.80 -0.23
CA VAL A 33 -11.27 -14.01 -1.52
C VAL A 33 -11.95 -12.73 -2.01
N VAL A 34 -12.21 -12.66 -3.29
CA VAL A 34 -12.98 -11.57 -3.90
C VAL A 34 -14.43 -11.64 -3.41
N ASP A 35 -14.91 -10.54 -2.82
CA ASP A 35 -16.29 -10.39 -2.38
C ASP A 35 -16.99 -9.31 -3.22
N MET A 36 -18.31 -9.46 -3.41
CA MET A 36 -19.12 -8.52 -4.18
C MET A 36 -19.03 -7.10 -3.64
N SER A 37 -18.97 -6.92 -2.32
CA SER A 37 -18.83 -5.63 -1.67
C SER A 37 -17.47 -4.95 -1.93
N ASN A 38 -16.48 -5.69 -2.42
CA ASN A 38 -15.18 -5.15 -2.76
C ASN A 38 -15.17 -4.44 -4.11
N LEU A 39 -16.02 -4.86 -5.07
CA LEU A 39 -15.97 -4.42 -6.46
C LEU A 39 -16.17 -2.90 -6.64
N GLN A 40 -16.87 -2.25 -5.72
CA GLN A 40 -17.08 -0.80 -5.76
C GLN A 40 -15.77 0.02 -5.64
N ARG A 41 -14.66 -0.58 -5.17
CA ARG A 41 -13.35 0.07 -5.03
C ARG A 41 -12.20 -0.76 -5.59
N GLN A 42 -12.34 -2.07 -5.63
CA GLN A 42 -11.30 -3.01 -6.07
C GLN A 42 -11.50 -3.38 -7.55
N ILE A 43 -11.27 -2.41 -8.45
CA ILE A 43 -11.56 -2.51 -9.90
C ILE A 43 -10.69 -3.50 -10.68
N ILE A 44 -9.64 -4.08 -10.08
CA ILE A 44 -8.85 -5.15 -10.68
C ILE A 44 -9.63 -6.48 -10.70
N HIS A 45 -10.62 -6.61 -9.83
CA HIS A 45 -11.49 -7.76 -9.77
C HIS A 45 -12.75 -7.53 -10.59
N THR A 46 -13.37 -8.61 -11.02
CA THR A 46 -14.62 -8.60 -11.76
C THR A 46 -15.67 -9.47 -11.06
N THR A 47 -16.94 -9.29 -11.40
CA THR A 47 -18.04 -10.12 -10.87
C THR A 47 -17.80 -11.61 -11.11
N ALA A 48 -17.21 -11.96 -12.26
CA ALA A 48 -16.90 -13.35 -12.61
C ALA A 48 -15.82 -13.98 -11.71
N ARG A 49 -15.10 -13.18 -10.91
CA ARG A 49 -14.06 -13.63 -10.00
C ARG A 49 -14.50 -13.67 -8.53
N VAL A 50 -15.76 -13.38 -8.22
CA VAL A 50 -16.28 -13.49 -6.85
C VAL A 50 -16.06 -14.90 -6.32
N GLY A 51 -15.50 -15.02 -5.11
CA GLY A 51 -15.11 -16.28 -4.46
C GLY A 51 -13.69 -16.78 -4.79
N ALA A 52 -13.03 -16.26 -5.82
CA ALA A 52 -11.63 -16.61 -6.11
C ALA A 52 -10.67 -15.88 -5.15
N PRO A 53 -9.48 -16.46 -4.84
CA PRO A 53 -8.43 -15.74 -4.09
C PRO A 53 -8.10 -14.41 -4.77
N LYS A 54 -8.02 -13.33 -3.97
CA LYS A 54 -7.74 -11.97 -4.50
C LYS A 54 -6.42 -11.91 -5.24
N VAL A 55 -5.37 -12.57 -4.73
CA VAL A 55 -4.05 -12.61 -5.37
C VAL A 55 -4.10 -13.23 -6.75
N GLU A 56 -4.86 -14.32 -6.94
CA GLU A 56 -5.01 -15.00 -8.24
C GLU A 56 -5.84 -14.16 -9.22
N SER A 57 -6.90 -13.53 -8.72
CA SER A 57 -7.72 -12.62 -9.51
C SER A 57 -6.90 -11.42 -9.99
N ALA A 58 -6.10 -10.83 -9.12
CA ALA A 58 -5.23 -9.71 -9.45
C ALA A 58 -4.11 -10.13 -10.42
N ALA A 59 -3.44 -11.25 -10.18
CA ALA A 59 -2.41 -11.78 -11.08
C ALA A 59 -2.93 -12.01 -12.49
N THR A 60 -4.16 -12.51 -12.62
CA THR A 60 -4.80 -12.68 -13.92
C THR A 60 -5.00 -11.34 -14.65
N ALA A 61 -5.44 -10.31 -13.93
CA ALA A 61 -5.65 -8.98 -14.51
C ALA A 61 -4.32 -8.32 -14.92
N ILE A 62 -3.28 -8.46 -14.09
CA ILE A 62 -1.94 -7.94 -14.37
C ILE A 62 -1.36 -8.61 -15.62
N ARG A 63 -1.39 -9.94 -15.71
CA ARG A 63 -0.88 -10.68 -16.88
C ARG A 63 -1.66 -10.37 -18.16
N ALA A 64 -2.95 -10.10 -18.05
CA ALA A 64 -3.77 -9.68 -19.19
C ALA A 64 -3.43 -8.26 -19.67
N LEU A 65 -2.98 -7.37 -18.76
CA LEU A 65 -2.55 -6.01 -19.08
C LEU A 65 -1.13 -5.98 -19.63
N ASN A 66 -0.20 -6.69 -19.00
CA ASN A 66 1.20 -6.74 -19.39
C ASN A 66 1.76 -8.16 -19.16
N PRO A 67 1.88 -8.99 -20.21
CA PRO A 67 2.37 -10.37 -20.09
C PRO A 67 3.85 -10.49 -19.74
N ASP A 68 4.63 -9.41 -19.89
CA ASP A 68 6.07 -9.40 -19.58
C ASP A 68 6.34 -9.24 -18.07
N VAL A 69 5.31 -8.94 -17.26
CA VAL A 69 5.44 -8.81 -15.81
C VAL A 69 5.33 -10.17 -15.14
N THR A 70 6.36 -10.54 -14.39
CA THR A 70 6.32 -11.71 -13.51
C THR A 70 5.48 -11.37 -12.27
N VAL A 71 4.54 -12.24 -11.92
CA VAL A 71 3.67 -12.06 -10.75
C VAL A 71 3.76 -13.27 -9.84
N ASP A 72 4.25 -13.06 -8.62
CA ASP A 72 4.18 -14.04 -7.53
C ASP A 72 2.91 -13.81 -6.72
N THR A 73 2.26 -14.89 -6.30
CA THR A 73 1.04 -14.84 -5.50
C THR A 73 1.25 -15.56 -4.19
N TYR A 74 0.94 -14.89 -3.09
CA TYR A 74 1.02 -15.43 -1.72
C TYR A 74 -0.39 -15.34 -1.11
N TYR A 75 -1.10 -16.47 -1.13
CA TYR A 75 -2.45 -16.55 -0.56
C TYR A 75 -2.35 -16.82 0.94
N GLU A 76 -1.93 -15.81 1.68
CA GLU A 76 -1.72 -15.88 3.12
C GLU A 76 -1.91 -14.52 3.80
N LEU A 77 -2.16 -14.55 5.10
CA LEU A 77 -2.15 -13.35 5.94
C LEU A 77 -0.73 -13.06 6.39
N VAL A 78 -0.33 -11.79 6.34
CA VAL A 78 0.97 -11.40 6.87
C VAL A 78 0.92 -11.25 8.39
N ASP A 79 1.87 -11.85 9.05
CA ASP A 79 2.10 -11.74 10.48
C ASP A 79 3.61 -11.63 10.77
N ALA A 80 3.97 -11.61 12.05
CA ALA A 80 5.37 -11.47 12.47
C ALA A 80 6.25 -12.65 12.07
N SER A 81 5.67 -13.83 11.81
CA SER A 81 6.42 -15.04 11.47
C SER A 81 6.81 -15.11 10.00
N ASN A 82 6.02 -14.52 9.09
CA ASN A 82 6.22 -14.66 7.65
C ASN A 82 6.70 -13.38 6.95
N ILE A 83 6.47 -12.19 7.54
CA ILE A 83 6.72 -10.90 6.86
C ILE A 83 8.15 -10.74 6.37
N ALA A 84 9.14 -11.14 7.16
CA ALA A 84 10.54 -11.00 6.79
C ALA A 84 10.89 -11.77 5.51
N GLY A 85 10.44 -13.02 5.39
CA GLY A 85 10.63 -13.83 4.20
C GLY A 85 9.86 -13.33 2.99
N LEU A 86 8.67 -12.73 3.21
CA LEU A 86 7.86 -12.16 2.15
C LEU A 86 8.48 -10.90 1.53
N ILE A 87 9.11 -10.03 2.32
CA ILE A 87 9.69 -8.78 1.82
C ILE A 87 11.13 -8.93 1.30
N GLU A 88 11.86 -9.94 1.78
CA GLU A 88 13.29 -10.13 1.48
C GLU A 88 13.60 -10.12 -0.03
N PRO A 89 12.87 -10.83 -0.92
CA PRO A 89 13.20 -10.88 -2.33
C PRO A 89 12.86 -9.61 -3.14
N TYR A 90 12.28 -8.58 -2.52
CA TYR A 90 11.78 -7.39 -3.21
C TYR A 90 12.57 -6.13 -2.86
N ASP A 91 12.65 -5.19 -3.82
CA ASP A 91 13.37 -3.92 -3.67
C ASP A 91 12.53 -2.85 -2.94
N LEU A 92 11.21 -2.95 -3.01
CA LEU A 92 10.25 -1.98 -2.51
C LEU A 92 8.98 -2.67 -2.01
N VAL A 93 8.40 -2.15 -0.94
CA VAL A 93 7.10 -2.60 -0.40
C VAL A 93 6.05 -1.53 -0.58
N ILE A 94 4.81 -1.92 -0.89
CA ILE A 94 3.65 -1.02 -0.95
C ILE A 94 2.62 -1.51 0.07
N ASP A 95 2.31 -0.65 1.05
CA ASP A 95 1.33 -0.94 2.09
C ASP A 95 -0.07 -0.49 1.68
N ALA A 96 -0.83 -1.41 1.15
CA ALA A 96 -2.24 -1.23 0.78
C ALA A 96 -3.21 -1.82 1.81
N THR A 97 -2.80 -1.94 3.09
CA THR A 97 -3.63 -2.54 4.15
C THR A 97 -4.66 -1.57 4.71
N ASP A 98 -5.75 -2.11 5.26
CA ASP A 98 -6.85 -1.36 5.86
C ASP A 98 -6.92 -1.48 7.40
N ASN A 99 -5.91 -2.06 8.03
CA ASN A 99 -5.84 -2.20 9.48
C ASN A 99 -4.52 -1.70 10.05
N PHE A 100 -4.59 -1.09 11.22
CA PHE A 100 -3.43 -0.46 11.86
C PHE A 100 -2.35 -1.47 12.26
N ALA A 101 -2.72 -2.62 12.83
CA ALA A 101 -1.74 -3.63 13.24
C ALA A 101 -0.85 -4.06 12.07
N ALA A 102 -1.44 -4.25 10.89
CA ALA A 102 -0.70 -4.58 9.69
C ALA A 102 0.21 -3.44 9.22
N LYS A 103 -0.25 -2.18 9.31
CA LYS A 103 0.56 -1.01 8.94
C LYS A 103 1.79 -0.88 9.83
N PHE A 104 1.63 -1.04 11.13
CA PHE A 104 2.74 -1.04 12.07
C PHE A 104 3.70 -2.21 11.81
N LEU A 105 3.19 -3.41 11.59
CA LEU A 105 4.01 -4.58 11.27
C LEU A 105 4.84 -4.41 9.99
N ILE A 106 4.23 -3.87 8.93
CA ILE A 106 4.93 -3.60 7.66
C ILE A 106 6.01 -2.53 7.87
N ASN A 107 5.67 -1.44 8.58
CA ASN A 107 6.65 -0.41 8.91
C ASN A 107 7.86 -1.02 9.60
N ASP A 108 7.64 -1.75 10.70
CA ASP A 108 8.71 -2.30 11.50
C ASP A 108 9.59 -3.26 10.70
N ALA A 109 8.98 -4.17 9.95
CA ALA A 109 9.70 -5.11 9.11
C ALA A 109 10.51 -4.40 8.01
N CYS A 110 9.95 -3.39 7.35
CA CYS A 110 10.66 -2.64 6.31
C CYS A 110 11.82 -1.82 6.88
N VAL A 111 11.61 -1.15 8.02
CA VAL A 111 12.67 -0.38 8.69
C VAL A 111 13.81 -1.30 9.12
N LEU A 112 13.52 -2.41 9.79
CA LEU A 112 14.52 -3.37 10.26
C LEU A 112 15.28 -4.03 9.10
N ALA A 113 14.60 -4.29 7.97
CA ALA A 113 15.21 -4.85 6.78
C ALA A 113 15.91 -3.81 5.88
N GLY A 114 15.88 -2.52 6.22
CA GLY A 114 16.41 -1.45 5.36
C GLY A 114 15.69 -1.31 4.03
N LYS A 115 14.42 -1.74 3.94
CA LYS A 115 13.62 -1.73 2.70
C LYS A 115 12.79 -0.45 2.60
N PRO A 116 12.88 0.30 1.49
CA PRO A 116 11.94 1.39 1.24
C PRO A 116 10.51 0.85 1.15
N TYR A 117 9.57 1.64 1.66
CA TYR A 117 8.17 1.31 1.46
C TYR A 117 7.29 2.56 1.30
N ILE A 118 6.13 2.37 0.67
CA ILE A 118 5.14 3.41 0.49
C ILE A 118 3.93 3.05 1.33
N HIS A 119 3.55 3.98 2.20
CA HIS A 119 2.37 3.88 3.04
C HIS A 119 1.24 4.71 2.47
N ALA A 120 0.05 4.14 2.40
CA ALA A 120 -1.17 4.87 2.16
C ALA A 120 -2.29 4.49 3.12
N GLY A 121 -3.23 5.42 3.28
CA GLY A 121 -4.45 5.22 4.05
C GLY A 121 -5.60 6.01 3.43
N VAL A 122 -6.81 5.45 3.47
CA VAL A 122 -8.05 6.12 3.05
C VAL A 122 -9.14 5.83 4.07
N VAL A 123 -9.87 6.86 4.48
CA VAL A 123 -11.07 6.74 5.32
C VAL A 123 -12.11 7.73 4.80
N GLY A 124 -13.32 7.26 4.50
CA GLY A 124 -14.38 8.09 3.95
C GLY A 124 -13.97 8.76 2.63
N PHE A 125 -13.80 10.05 2.66
CA PHE A 125 -13.38 10.90 1.54
C PHE A 125 -11.96 11.45 1.68
N ALA A 126 -11.24 11.06 2.72
CA ALA A 126 -9.87 11.52 2.97
C ALA A 126 -8.87 10.42 2.72
N GLY A 127 -7.70 10.78 2.20
CA GLY A 127 -6.59 9.86 1.98
C GLY A 127 -5.25 10.49 2.24
N GLN A 128 -4.25 9.65 2.46
CA GLN A 128 -2.87 10.07 2.69
C GLN A 128 -1.87 9.10 2.06
N VAL A 129 -0.71 9.63 1.68
CA VAL A 129 0.41 8.85 1.13
C VAL A 129 1.71 9.41 1.69
N MET A 130 2.64 8.54 2.08
CA MET A 130 4.02 8.89 2.40
C MET A 130 4.98 7.81 1.93
N THR A 131 6.21 8.22 1.63
CA THR A 131 7.30 7.33 1.28
C THR A 131 8.28 7.25 2.44
N VAL A 132 8.62 6.04 2.85
CA VAL A 132 9.63 5.80 3.90
C VAL A 132 10.85 5.15 3.27
N ILE A 133 11.99 5.81 3.42
CA ILE A 133 13.31 5.25 3.13
C ILE A 133 14.04 5.17 4.48
N PRO A 134 14.32 3.96 4.99
CA PRO A 134 14.99 3.80 6.28
C PRO A 134 16.32 4.58 6.31
N GLY A 135 16.49 5.40 7.35
CA GLY A 135 17.68 6.24 7.51
C GLY A 135 17.61 7.63 6.84
N GLU A 136 16.67 7.90 5.93
CA GLU A 136 16.57 9.20 5.24
C GLU A 136 15.45 10.11 5.78
N GLY A 137 14.51 9.56 6.54
CA GLY A 137 13.38 10.31 7.09
C GLY A 137 12.61 9.53 8.15
N PRO A 138 11.48 10.08 8.63
CA PRO A 138 10.67 9.44 9.65
C PRO A 138 9.98 8.21 9.08
N CYS A 139 9.87 7.16 9.90
CA CYS A 139 9.04 6.02 9.60
C CYS A 139 7.59 6.25 10.09
N TYR A 140 6.70 5.28 9.86
CA TYR A 140 5.29 5.37 10.29
C TYR A 140 5.17 5.54 11.82
N ARG A 141 5.99 4.81 12.61
CA ARG A 141 6.01 4.96 14.08
C ARG A 141 6.55 6.29 14.58
N CYS A 142 7.35 6.97 13.80
CA CYS A 142 7.77 8.33 14.14
C CYS A 142 6.61 9.33 14.16
N ILE A 143 5.57 9.06 13.37
CA ILE A 143 4.39 9.92 13.19
C ILE A 143 3.22 9.41 14.04
N PHE A 144 2.98 8.11 14.00
CA PHE A 144 1.90 7.40 14.72
C PHE A 144 2.54 6.43 15.72
N ARG A 145 2.79 6.89 16.95
CA ARG A 145 3.58 6.14 17.93
C ARG A 145 2.88 4.88 18.43
N ASP A 146 1.59 4.98 18.67
CA ASP A 146 0.82 3.94 19.31
C ASP A 146 -0.27 3.40 18.40
N LEU A 147 -0.58 2.12 18.56
CA LEU A 147 -1.77 1.56 17.95
C LEU A 147 -3.00 2.24 18.55
N PRO A 148 -3.94 2.74 17.75
CA PRO A 148 -5.20 3.26 18.27
C PRO A 148 -5.91 2.21 19.11
N ALA A 149 -6.56 2.62 20.17
CA ALA A 149 -7.41 1.73 20.96
C ALA A 149 -8.56 1.17 20.09
N ALA A 150 -9.04 -0.01 20.42
CA ALA A 150 -10.16 -0.61 19.70
C ALA A 150 -11.39 0.33 19.72
N GLY A 151 -11.89 0.72 18.54
CA GLY A 151 -13.01 1.65 18.39
C GLY A 151 -12.65 3.13 18.44
N GLU A 152 -11.41 3.52 18.67
CA GLU A 152 -10.98 4.92 18.69
C GLU A 152 -11.01 5.56 17.29
N ILE A 153 -10.63 4.81 16.29
CA ILE A 153 -10.71 5.23 14.89
C ILE A 153 -11.61 4.24 14.15
N PRO A 154 -12.64 4.71 13.45
CA PRO A 154 -13.52 3.81 12.71
C PRO A 154 -12.75 3.08 11.62
N THR A 155 -13.02 1.81 11.47
CA THR A 155 -12.47 1.01 10.37
C THR A 155 -13.07 1.46 9.03
N CYS A 156 -12.40 1.12 7.92
CA CYS A 156 -12.94 1.37 6.58
C CYS A 156 -14.31 0.71 6.35
N LYS A 157 -14.65 -0.34 7.09
CA LYS A 157 -15.98 -0.99 7.05
C LYS A 157 -17.04 -0.14 7.73
N GLU A 158 -16.69 0.52 8.83
CA GLU A 158 -17.61 1.36 9.62
C GLU A 158 -17.79 2.74 9.01
N ALA A 159 -16.68 3.41 8.64
CA ALA A 159 -16.71 4.74 8.05
C ALA A 159 -17.14 4.73 6.57
N GLY A 160 -17.02 3.60 5.91
CA GLY A 160 -17.10 3.50 4.46
C GLY A 160 -15.90 4.14 3.77
N VAL A 161 -15.83 3.99 2.46
CA VAL A 161 -14.79 4.60 1.62
C VAL A 161 -15.30 4.76 0.20
N LEU A 162 -15.07 5.94 -0.38
CA LEU A 162 -15.41 6.19 -1.78
C LEU A 162 -14.35 5.55 -2.69
N GLY A 163 -14.75 4.62 -3.57
CA GLY A 163 -13.83 3.90 -4.46
C GLY A 163 -12.99 4.81 -5.35
N ALA A 164 -13.53 5.96 -5.78
CA ALA A 164 -12.75 6.95 -6.55
C ALA A 164 -11.58 7.54 -5.74
N VAL A 165 -11.75 7.81 -4.44
CA VAL A 165 -10.68 8.30 -3.56
C VAL A 165 -9.60 7.25 -3.39
N VAL A 166 -10.00 5.98 -3.19
CA VAL A 166 -9.06 4.84 -3.21
C VAL A 166 -8.27 4.80 -4.51
N GLY A 167 -8.93 5.07 -5.63
CA GLY A 167 -8.28 5.14 -6.94
C GLY A 167 -7.25 6.26 -7.06
N VAL A 168 -7.54 7.44 -6.54
CA VAL A 168 -6.60 8.58 -6.51
C VAL A 168 -5.37 8.21 -5.66
N ILE A 169 -5.58 7.72 -4.45
CA ILE A 169 -4.50 7.35 -3.53
C ILE A 169 -3.63 6.22 -4.11
N GLY A 170 -4.22 5.16 -4.67
CA GLY A 170 -3.46 4.08 -5.31
C GLY A 170 -2.65 4.54 -6.53
N SER A 171 -3.15 5.54 -7.28
CA SER A 171 -2.37 6.14 -8.38
C SER A 171 -1.18 6.94 -7.87
N LEU A 172 -1.32 7.61 -6.73
CA LEU A 172 -0.22 8.31 -6.06
C LEU A 172 0.82 7.33 -5.50
N GLU A 173 0.40 6.21 -4.90
CA GLU A 173 1.30 5.14 -4.47
C GLU A 173 2.11 4.57 -5.64
N ALA A 174 1.44 4.24 -6.74
CA ALA A 174 2.12 3.77 -7.95
C ALA A 174 3.13 4.80 -8.48
N THR A 175 2.78 6.09 -8.43
CA THR A 175 3.68 7.17 -8.84
C THR A 175 4.91 7.24 -7.94
N GLU A 176 4.75 7.14 -6.62
CA GLU A 176 5.87 7.10 -5.68
C GLU A 176 6.77 5.88 -5.93
N ALA A 177 6.17 4.70 -6.16
CA ALA A 177 6.90 3.48 -6.48
C ALA A 177 7.73 3.64 -7.77
N VAL A 178 7.14 4.17 -8.83
CA VAL A 178 7.84 4.41 -10.09
C VAL A 178 8.99 5.41 -9.91
N LYS A 179 8.80 6.48 -9.12
CA LYS A 179 9.89 7.43 -8.82
C LYS A 179 11.07 6.74 -8.12
N LEU A 180 10.80 5.92 -7.11
CA LEU A 180 11.86 5.18 -6.40
C LEU A 180 12.57 4.19 -7.33
N ILE A 181 11.83 3.42 -8.11
CA ILE A 181 12.37 2.42 -9.02
C ILE A 181 13.20 3.05 -10.14
N ALA A 182 12.73 4.13 -10.71
CA ALA A 182 13.39 4.82 -11.81
C ALA A 182 14.49 5.80 -11.36
N GLY A 183 14.56 6.15 -10.07
CA GLY A 183 15.49 7.14 -9.54
C GLY A 183 15.21 8.56 -10.07
N VAL A 184 13.94 8.93 -10.26
CA VAL A 184 13.52 10.20 -10.83
C VAL A 184 12.62 11.00 -9.89
N GLY A 185 12.66 12.31 -10.00
CA GLY A 185 11.81 13.21 -9.24
C GLY A 185 12.17 13.26 -7.74
N GLU A 186 11.23 13.70 -6.91
CA GLU A 186 11.35 13.81 -5.46
C GLU A 186 10.31 12.91 -4.78
N PRO A 187 10.68 11.77 -4.18
CA PRO A 187 9.77 10.99 -3.36
C PRO A 187 9.25 11.75 -2.14
N LEU A 188 8.12 11.32 -1.59
CA LEU A 188 7.48 11.91 -0.40
C LEU A 188 8.22 11.51 0.91
N VAL A 189 9.54 11.54 0.90
CA VAL A 189 10.37 11.32 2.10
C VAL A 189 10.28 12.54 3.01
N ALA A 190 10.06 12.33 4.31
CA ALA A 190 9.80 13.38 5.29
C ALA A 190 8.66 14.35 4.90
N ARG A 191 7.69 13.85 4.17
CA ARG A 191 6.48 14.57 3.76
C ARG A 191 5.32 13.60 3.68
N MET A 192 4.13 14.07 4.02
CA MET A 192 2.87 13.35 3.82
C MET A 192 2.00 14.14 2.85
N LEU A 193 1.56 13.49 1.79
CA LEU A 193 0.52 14.04 0.94
C LEU A 193 -0.84 13.67 1.53
N THR A 194 -1.68 14.65 1.79
CA THR A 194 -3.06 14.46 2.23
C THR A 194 -4.03 14.93 1.17
N VAL A 195 -5.10 14.18 0.97
CA VAL A 195 -6.16 14.46 0.01
C VAL A 195 -7.48 14.49 0.75
N ASP A 196 -8.22 15.58 0.64
CA ASP A 196 -9.62 15.71 1.06
C ASP A 196 -10.49 15.85 -0.21
N ALA A 197 -11.16 14.78 -0.57
CA ALA A 197 -11.96 14.75 -1.78
C ALA A 197 -13.32 15.47 -1.66
N LEU A 198 -13.77 15.82 -0.44
CA LEU A 198 -14.98 16.67 -0.28
C LEU A 198 -14.72 18.11 -0.69
N THR A 199 -13.52 18.60 -0.38
CA THR A 199 -13.13 20.00 -0.69
C THR A 199 -12.15 20.08 -1.86
N MET A 200 -11.71 18.95 -2.40
CA MET A 200 -10.64 18.80 -3.39
C MET A 200 -9.32 19.44 -2.95
N ASN A 201 -9.07 19.46 -1.64
CA ASN A 201 -7.87 20.04 -1.06
C ASN A 201 -6.76 18.98 -1.01
N ILE A 202 -5.63 19.27 -1.64
CA ILE A 202 -4.45 18.42 -1.63
C ILE A 202 -3.33 19.22 -0.96
N ARG A 203 -2.78 18.65 0.11
CA ARG A 203 -1.71 19.29 0.90
C ARG A 203 -0.50 18.40 1.00
N ARG A 204 0.67 19.00 0.92
CA ARG A 204 1.94 18.36 1.24
C ARG A 204 2.39 18.85 2.63
N VAL A 205 2.22 18.00 3.62
CA VAL A 205 2.54 18.27 5.02
C VAL A 205 4.00 17.87 5.28
N PRO A 206 4.87 18.80 5.72
CA PRO A 206 6.22 18.44 6.13
C PRO A 206 6.19 17.61 7.41
N LEU A 207 7.03 16.58 7.46
CA LEU A 207 7.23 15.73 8.62
C LEU A 207 8.61 15.99 9.22
N PRO A 208 8.83 15.72 10.53
CA PRO A 208 10.14 15.86 11.14
C PRO A 208 11.14 14.93 10.44
N LYS A 209 12.33 15.46 10.08
CA LYS A 209 13.35 14.66 9.38
C LYS A 209 14.03 13.61 10.28
N HIS A 210 14.04 13.86 11.58
CA HIS A 210 14.65 12.99 12.58
C HIS A 210 13.76 12.95 13.82
N VAL A 211 13.54 11.76 14.34
CA VAL A 211 12.82 11.52 15.60
C VAL A 211 13.74 10.69 16.50
N PRO A 212 14.37 11.31 17.52
CA PRO A 212 15.41 10.67 18.34
C PRO A 212 14.96 9.38 19.03
N ASP A 213 13.69 9.32 19.43
CA ASP A 213 13.11 8.22 20.20
C ASP A 213 12.20 7.35 19.34
N CYS A 214 12.60 7.05 18.10
CA CYS A 214 11.86 6.12 17.25
C CYS A 214 11.86 4.73 17.90
N PRO A 215 10.70 4.06 18.07
CA PRO A 215 10.64 2.76 18.72
C PRO A 215 11.04 1.58 17.81
N VAL A 216 11.52 1.84 16.59
CA VAL A 216 12.01 0.82 15.64
C VAL A 216 13.45 1.08 15.28
#